data_b535c7ed92625e44bec0d58f53e8bf93
#
_entry.id   b535c7ed92625e44bec0d58f53e8bf93
#
_cell.length_a   1.000
_cell.length_b   1.000
_cell.length_c   1.000
_cell.angle_alpha   90.00
_cell.angle_beta   90.00
_cell.angle_gamma   90.00
#
_symmetry.space_group_name_H-M   'P 1'
#
loop_
_entity.id
_entity.type
_entity.pdbx_description
1 polymer ?
#
loop_
_entity_poly.entity_id
_entity_poly.type
_entity_poly.pdbx_seq_one_letter_code
_entity_poly.pdbx_strand_id
1 'polypeptide(L)'
;LNPAVTIALWLFACFDKRKVVPFIISQVAGAFCAAALVYGLYYNLFVDFEQTHHIVRGSVESLDLAGIFSTYPNPHINFVQAFAVEMVITAILMGLILALTDDGNGVPRGPLAPLLIGLLIAVIGASMGPLTGFAMNPARDFGPKMFAGLAGWGEIAFTGGRDIPYFLVPLFGPIVGAILGAFAYRKFIGRHLPCDICVVEEKDSTAATQQNASL
;
A
#
# COMPACT_ATOMS: atom_id res chain seq x y z
N LEU A 1 7.10 -2.36 -0.42
CA LEU A 1 6.88 -2.33 -1.88
C LEU A 1 5.45 -1.91 -2.17
N ASN A 2 5.20 -0.58 -2.34
CA ASN A 2 3.86 -0.03 -2.47
C ASN A 2 3.93 1.33 -3.18
N PRO A 3 3.33 1.51 -4.37
CA PRO A 3 3.30 2.79 -5.09
C PRO A 3 2.72 3.95 -4.28
N ALA A 4 1.65 3.71 -3.51
CA ALA A 4 1.04 4.75 -2.69
C ALA A 4 2.01 5.25 -1.60
N VAL A 5 2.71 4.33 -0.93
CA VAL A 5 3.77 4.66 0.04
C VAL A 5 4.94 5.36 -0.65
N THR A 6 5.37 4.89 -1.82
CA THR A 6 6.47 5.51 -2.60
C THR A 6 6.14 6.96 -2.93
N ILE A 7 4.92 7.25 -3.39
CA ILE A 7 4.46 8.61 -3.71
C ILE A 7 4.40 9.47 -2.44
N ALA A 8 3.85 8.95 -1.35
CA ALA A 8 3.77 9.68 -0.10
C ALA A 8 5.16 10.00 0.48
N LEU A 9 6.10 9.07 0.43
CA LEU A 9 7.48 9.30 0.85
C LEU A 9 8.19 10.34 -0.04
N TRP A 10 7.91 10.36 -1.34
CA TRP A 10 8.41 11.41 -2.22
C TRP A 10 7.89 12.78 -1.82
N LEU A 11 6.59 12.89 -1.53
CA LEU A 11 5.97 14.18 -1.21
C LEU A 11 6.31 14.69 0.20
N PHE A 12 6.52 13.79 1.18
CA PHE A 12 6.60 14.15 2.60
C PHE A 12 7.86 13.69 3.33
N ALA A 13 8.71 12.85 2.74
CA ALA A 13 9.85 12.23 3.42
C ALA A 13 11.14 12.17 2.56
N CYS A 14 11.36 13.15 1.69
CA CYS A 14 12.59 13.34 0.91
C CYS A 14 13.01 12.14 0.04
N PHE A 15 12.07 11.29 -0.40
CA PHE A 15 12.38 10.24 -1.35
C PHE A 15 12.73 10.82 -2.72
N ASP A 16 13.81 10.33 -3.36
CA ASP A 16 14.29 10.84 -4.64
C ASP A 16 13.25 10.68 -5.74
N LYS A 17 12.80 11.81 -6.31
CA LYS A 17 11.79 11.85 -7.38
C LYS A 17 12.17 11.03 -8.61
N ARG A 18 13.48 10.90 -8.90
CA ARG A 18 13.98 10.13 -10.06
C ARG A 18 13.73 8.64 -9.92
N LYS A 19 13.58 8.17 -8.67
CA LYS A 19 13.34 6.76 -8.35
C LYS A 19 11.86 6.39 -8.29
N VAL A 20 10.94 7.36 -8.23
CA VAL A 20 9.50 7.09 -8.08
C VAL A 20 8.97 6.20 -9.20
N VAL A 21 9.16 6.61 -10.45
CA VAL A 21 8.66 5.86 -11.63
C VAL A 21 9.32 4.48 -11.75
N PRO A 22 10.66 4.35 -11.72
CA PRO A 22 11.30 3.03 -11.74
C PRO A 22 10.83 2.10 -10.62
N PHE A 23 10.62 2.62 -9.41
CA PHE A 23 10.10 1.82 -8.28
C PHE A 23 8.69 1.33 -8.55
N ILE A 24 7.78 2.19 -9.02
CA ILE A 24 6.40 1.81 -9.33
C ILE A 24 6.36 0.72 -10.41
N ILE A 25 7.12 0.90 -11.51
CA ILE A 25 7.19 -0.10 -12.58
C ILE A 25 7.70 -1.44 -12.04
N SER A 26 8.79 -1.44 -11.28
CA SER A 26 9.36 -2.67 -10.71
C SER A 26 8.41 -3.36 -9.73
N GLN A 27 7.65 -2.58 -8.94
CA GLN A 27 6.67 -3.10 -8.00
C GLN A 27 5.49 -3.78 -8.72
N VAL A 28 4.97 -3.15 -9.77
CA VAL A 28 3.88 -3.72 -10.58
C VAL A 28 4.36 -4.96 -11.35
N ALA A 29 5.53 -4.89 -11.97
CA ALA A 29 6.11 -6.03 -12.69
C ALA A 29 6.39 -7.21 -11.73
N GLY A 30 6.95 -6.94 -10.56
CA GLY A 30 7.17 -7.96 -9.54
C GLY A 30 5.89 -8.61 -9.06
N ALA A 31 4.82 -7.82 -8.83
CA ALA A 31 3.51 -8.34 -8.43
C ALA A 31 2.86 -9.19 -9.55
N PHE A 32 3.00 -8.79 -10.82
CA PHE A 32 2.57 -9.58 -11.96
C PHE A 32 3.30 -10.93 -12.03
N CYS A 33 4.62 -10.93 -11.92
CA CYS A 33 5.42 -12.16 -11.93
C CYS A 33 5.09 -13.07 -10.74
N ALA A 34 4.84 -12.50 -9.56
CA ALA A 34 4.43 -13.25 -8.39
C ALA A 34 3.09 -13.95 -8.59
N ALA A 35 2.10 -13.27 -9.20
CA ALA A 35 0.82 -13.87 -9.54
C ALA A 35 0.99 -15.02 -10.55
N ALA A 36 1.81 -14.84 -11.58
CA ALA A 36 2.13 -15.90 -12.55
C ALA A 36 2.79 -17.13 -11.88
N LEU A 37 3.73 -16.88 -10.95
CA LEU A 37 4.38 -17.95 -10.20
C LEU A 37 3.37 -18.72 -9.33
N VAL A 38 2.56 -18.00 -8.55
CA VAL A 38 1.52 -18.62 -7.70
C VAL A 38 0.55 -19.43 -8.55
N TYR A 39 0.08 -18.87 -9.67
CA TYR A 39 -0.80 -19.58 -10.58
C TYR A 39 -0.18 -20.87 -11.10
N GLY A 40 1.10 -20.83 -11.51
CA GLY A 40 1.81 -22.02 -11.98
C GLY A 40 1.94 -23.10 -10.90
N LEU A 41 2.25 -22.71 -9.66
CA LEU A 41 2.37 -23.64 -8.54
C LEU A 41 1.04 -24.29 -8.14
N TYR A 42 -0.05 -23.55 -8.24
CA TYR A 42 -1.40 -24.02 -7.84
C TYR A 42 -2.28 -24.43 -9.03
N TYR A 43 -1.74 -24.51 -10.23
CA TYR A 43 -2.51 -24.69 -11.47
C TYR A 43 -3.53 -25.83 -11.39
N ASN A 44 -3.10 -27.02 -10.95
CA ASN A 44 -3.97 -28.19 -10.86
C ASN A 44 -5.13 -27.98 -9.86
N LEU A 45 -4.89 -27.24 -8.77
CA LEU A 45 -5.93 -26.93 -7.79
C LEU A 45 -6.96 -25.93 -8.36
N PHE A 46 -6.52 -25.00 -9.19
CA PHE A 46 -7.45 -24.10 -9.91
C PHE A 46 -8.35 -24.92 -10.86
N VAL A 47 -7.76 -25.81 -11.65
CA VAL A 47 -8.51 -26.64 -12.61
C VAL A 47 -9.49 -27.58 -11.89
N ASP A 48 -9.06 -28.23 -10.82
CA ASP A 48 -9.92 -29.12 -10.03
C ASP A 48 -11.09 -28.37 -9.41
N PHE A 49 -10.82 -27.21 -8.82
CA PHE A 49 -11.87 -26.38 -8.21
C PHE A 49 -12.87 -25.88 -9.25
N GLU A 50 -12.41 -25.40 -10.42
CA GLU A 50 -13.27 -24.97 -11.52
C GLU A 50 -14.18 -26.10 -12.02
N GLN A 51 -13.62 -27.29 -12.19
CA GLN A 51 -14.38 -28.47 -12.65
C GLN A 51 -15.40 -28.92 -11.61
N THR A 52 -15.00 -29.00 -10.34
CA THR A 52 -15.86 -29.47 -9.25
C THR A 52 -17.04 -28.52 -9.00
N HIS A 53 -16.81 -27.23 -9.14
CA HIS A 53 -17.84 -26.20 -8.88
C HIS A 53 -18.49 -25.65 -10.15
N HIS A 54 -18.16 -26.23 -11.33
CA HIS A 54 -18.68 -25.80 -12.65
C HIS A 54 -18.47 -24.29 -12.93
N ILE A 55 -17.32 -23.74 -12.49
CA ILE A 55 -16.96 -22.34 -12.68
C ILE A 55 -16.34 -22.15 -14.06
N VAL A 56 -16.84 -21.17 -14.80
CA VAL A 56 -16.27 -20.75 -16.08
C VAL A 56 -15.47 -19.47 -15.86
N ARG A 57 -14.19 -19.47 -16.25
CA ARG A 57 -13.36 -18.25 -16.15
C ARG A 57 -13.97 -17.13 -16.97
N GLY A 58 -13.92 -15.91 -16.44
CA GLY A 58 -14.56 -14.74 -17.02
C GLY A 58 -15.99 -14.53 -16.55
N SER A 59 -16.58 -15.49 -15.82
CA SER A 59 -17.85 -15.28 -15.14
C SER A 59 -17.68 -14.59 -13.77
N VAL A 60 -18.77 -14.08 -13.19
CA VAL A 60 -18.77 -13.44 -11.88
C VAL A 60 -18.33 -14.41 -10.79
N GLU A 61 -18.75 -15.66 -10.87
CA GLU A 61 -18.40 -16.73 -9.94
C GLU A 61 -16.89 -17.02 -9.93
N SER A 62 -16.20 -16.77 -11.05
CA SER A 62 -14.75 -16.95 -11.15
C SER A 62 -13.94 -15.88 -10.40
N LEU A 63 -14.58 -14.81 -9.91
CA LEU A 63 -13.92 -13.77 -9.11
C LEU A 63 -13.42 -14.30 -7.76
N ASP A 64 -14.01 -15.33 -7.21
CA ASP A 64 -13.51 -15.97 -5.99
C ASP A 64 -12.10 -16.55 -6.20
N LEU A 65 -11.84 -17.13 -7.37
CA LEU A 65 -10.51 -17.60 -7.75
C LEU A 65 -9.56 -16.44 -8.12
N ALA A 66 -10.04 -15.43 -8.85
CA ALA A 66 -9.25 -14.23 -9.13
C ALA A 66 -8.89 -13.47 -7.83
N GLY A 67 -9.72 -13.58 -6.81
CA GLY A 67 -9.52 -13.04 -5.46
C GLY A 67 -8.30 -13.60 -4.72
N ILE A 68 -7.75 -14.73 -5.16
CA ILE A 68 -6.49 -15.28 -4.63
C ILE A 68 -5.31 -14.36 -4.99
N PHE A 69 -5.36 -13.69 -6.14
CA PHE A 69 -4.29 -12.83 -6.63
C PHE A 69 -4.47 -11.36 -6.25
N SER A 70 -5.70 -10.87 -6.35
CA SER A 70 -6.04 -9.45 -6.21
C SER A 70 -7.27 -9.25 -5.34
N THR A 71 -7.75 -8.02 -5.20
CA THR A 71 -8.88 -7.74 -4.32
C THR A 71 -10.14 -7.41 -5.10
N TYR A 72 -11.27 -7.82 -4.54
CA TYR A 72 -12.61 -7.46 -5.03
C TYR A 72 -13.47 -7.03 -3.84
N PRO A 73 -14.38 -6.08 -4.02
CA PRO A 73 -15.17 -5.55 -2.93
C PRO A 73 -16.31 -6.50 -2.56
N ASN A 74 -16.71 -6.43 -1.31
CA ASN A 74 -17.94 -7.09 -0.87
C ASN A 74 -19.13 -6.66 -1.77
N PRO A 75 -19.99 -7.58 -2.20
CA PRO A 75 -21.14 -7.27 -3.08
C PRO A 75 -22.08 -6.19 -2.52
N HIS A 76 -22.16 -6.05 -1.21
CA HIS A 76 -23.06 -5.12 -0.52
C HIS A 76 -22.54 -3.68 -0.40
N ILE A 77 -21.26 -3.41 -0.77
CA ILE A 77 -20.73 -2.05 -0.74
C ILE A 77 -20.63 -1.46 -2.15
N ASN A 78 -20.97 -0.18 -2.27
CA ASN A 78 -20.89 0.51 -3.54
C ASN A 78 -19.46 1.02 -3.83
N PHE A 79 -19.26 1.58 -5.03
CA PHE A 79 -17.95 2.07 -5.47
C PHE A 79 -17.39 3.16 -4.55
N VAL A 80 -18.22 4.11 -4.11
CA VAL A 80 -17.79 5.23 -3.24
C VAL A 80 -17.40 4.73 -1.86
N GLN A 81 -18.16 3.78 -1.30
CA GLN A 81 -17.83 3.15 -0.02
C GLN A 81 -16.50 2.37 -0.13
N ALA A 82 -16.32 1.58 -1.19
CA ALA A 82 -15.07 0.84 -1.41
C ALA A 82 -13.86 1.80 -1.53
N PHE A 83 -14.02 2.90 -2.28
CA PHE A 83 -12.99 3.92 -2.40
C PHE A 83 -12.66 4.56 -1.04
N ALA A 84 -13.68 4.92 -0.26
CA ALA A 84 -13.49 5.48 1.07
C ALA A 84 -12.78 4.50 2.03
N VAL A 85 -13.12 3.22 1.97
CA VAL A 85 -12.44 2.18 2.76
C VAL A 85 -10.95 2.12 2.40
N GLU A 86 -10.60 1.97 1.12
CA GLU A 86 -9.21 1.89 0.68
C GLU A 86 -8.42 3.17 1.01
N MET A 87 -9.07 4.34 0.89
CA MET A 87 -8.48 5.61 1.28
C MET A 87 -8.18 5.65 2.80
N VAL A 88 -9.15 5.27 3.64
CA VAL A 88 -9.00 5.34 5.10
C VAL A 88 -7.95 4.35 5.60
N ILE A 89 -8.02 3.09 5.17
CA ILE A 89 -7.06 2.07 5.63
C ILE A 89 -5.63 2.39 5.19
N THR A 90 -5.47 2.98 4.01
CA THR A 90 -4.14 3.38 3.55
C THR A 90 -3.66 4.67 4.24
N ALA A 91 -4.56 5.58 4.60
CA ALA A 91 -4.21 6.74 5.43
C ALA A 91 -3.69 6.32 6.80
N ILE A 92 -4.36 5.36 7.45
CA ILE A 92 -3.91 4.76 8.71
C ILE A 92 -2.54 4.10 8.54
N LEU A 93 -2.40 3.26 7.50
CA LEU A 93 -1.13 2.59 7.20
C LEU A 93 0.01 3.59 7.04
N MET A 94 -0.16 4.62 6.21
CA MET A 94 0.92 5.56 5.92
C MET A 94 1.25 6.46 7.11
N GLY A 95 0.24 6.93 7.84
CA GLY A 95 0.44 7.72 9.06
C GLY A 95 1.23 6.94 10.11
N LEU A 96 0.92 5.66 10.31
CA LEU A 96 1.64 4.81 11.26
C LEU A 96 3.01 4.34 10.75
N ILE A 97 3.20 4.16 9.44
CA ILE A 97 4.55 3.96 8.88
C ILE A 97 5.44 5.14 9.25
N LEU A 98 4.99 6.38 9.02
CA LEU A 98 5.76 7.57 9.39
C LEU A 98 6.00 7.64 10.90
N ALA A 99 4.99 7.36 11.73
CA ALA A 99 5.14 7.36 13.17
C ALA A 99 6.17 6.34 13.68
N LEU A 100 6.20 5.15 13.08
CA LEU A 100 7.13 4.07 13.46
C LEU A 100 8.55 4.25 12.92
N THR A 101 8.72 5.13 11.94
CA THR A 101 10.02 5.40 11.30
C THR A 101 10.55 6.80 11.58
N ASP A 102 9.82 7.64 12.29
CA ASP A 102 10.26 8.97 12.69
C ASP A 102 11.18 8.91 13.89
N ASP A 103 12.40 9.37 13.71
CA ASP A 103 13.45 9.35 14.73
C ASP A 103 13.12 10.20 15.96
N GLY A 104 12.34 11.25 15.80
CA GLY A 104 11.90 12.14 16.88
C GLY A 104 10.80 11.55 17.76
N ASN A 105 10.17 10.44 17.37
CA ASN A 105 8.97 9.90 18.04
C ASN A 105 9.26 8.96 19.23
N GLY A 106 10.53 8.71 19.56
CA GLY A 106 10.90 7.86 20.70
C GLY A 106 10.49 6.38 20.60
N VAL A 107 9.91 5.97 19.47
CA VAL A 107 9.52 4.58 19.22
C VAL A 107 10.77 3.73 18.98
N PRO A 108 10.78 2.43 19.36
CA PRO A 108 11.92 1.55 19.13
C PRO A 108 12.37 1.56 17.67
N ARG A 109 13.61 1.97 17.45
CA ARG A 109 14.25 2.03 16.11
C ARG A 109 14.74 0.65 15.69
N GLY A 110 15.10 0.52 14.41
CA GLY A 110 15.73 -0.68 13.88
C GLY A 110 14.76 -1.80 13.51
N PRO A 111 15.06 -3.08 13.81
CA PRO A 111 14.31 -4.22 13.28
C PRO A 111 12.86 -4.32 13.79
N LEU A 112 12.50 -3.62 14.86
CA LEU A 112 11.16 -3.67 15.42
C LEU A 112 10.14 -2.90 14.56
N ALA A 113 10.51 -1.79 13.93
CA ALA A 113 9.60 -1.01 13.10
C ALA A 113 9.00 -1.83 11.92
N PRO A 114 9.78 -2.58 11.13
CA PRO A 114 9.21 -3.46 10.10
C PRO A 114 8.25 -4.52 10.64
N LEU A 115 8.54 -5.10 11.82
CA LEU A 115 7.65 -6.07 12.46
C LEU A 115 6.31 -5.43 12.85
N LEU A 116 6.34 -4.25 13.46
CA LEU A 116 5.15 -3.51 13.85
C LEU A 116 4.33 -3.07 12.62
N ILE A 117 4.98 -2.68 11.53
CA ILE A 117 4.30 -2.38 10.25
C ILE A 117 3.62 -3.65 9.71
N GLY A 118 4.28 -4.80 9.78
CA GLY A 118 3.68 -6.08 9.38
C GLY A 118 2.44 -6.43 10.22
N LEU A 119 2.53 -6.26 11.54
CA LEU A 119 1.38 -6.46 12.45
C LEU A 119 0.24 -5.46 12.17
N LEU A 120 0.56 -4.21 11.89
CA LEU A 120 -0.43 -3.21 11.47
C LEU A 120 -1.20 -3.66 10.23
N ILE A 121 -0.50 -4.15 9.21
CA ILE A 121 -1.15 -4.67 7.99
C ILE A 121 -2.07 -5.86 8.34
N ALA A 122 -1.63 -6.77 9.22
CA ALA A 122 -2.44 -7.90 9.65
C ALA A 122 -3.71 -7.45 10.39
N VAL A 123 -3.60 -6.46 11.28
CA VAL A 123 -4.75 -5.89 12.02
C VAL A 123 -5.73 -5.20 11.07
N ILE A 124 -5.24 -4.41 10.11
CA ILE A 124 -6.10 -3.80 9.09
C ILE A 124 -6.81 -4.89 8.27
N GLY A 125 -6.08 -5.93 7.87
CA GLY A 125 -6.65 -7.05 7.13
C GLY A 125 -7.73 -7.80 7.91
N ALA A 126 -7.51 -8.07 9.18
CA ALA A 126 -8.47 -8.74 10.05
C ALA A 126 -9.74 -7.90 10.29
N SER A 127 -9.60 -6.56 10.40
CA SER A 127 -10.72 -5.67 10.72
C SER A 127 -11.50 -5.19 9.50
N MET A 128 -10.82 -4.81 8.42
CA MET A 128 -11.41 -4.16 7.23
C MET A 128 -11.37 -5.05 5.96
N GLY A 129 -10.69 -6.20 6.03
CA GLY A 129 -10.62 -7.15 4.93
C GLY A 129 -11.97 -7.57 4.35
N PRO A 130 -13.00 -7.84 5.16
CA PRO A 130 -14.33 -8.20 4.67
C PRO A 130 -15.00 -7.15 3.77
N LEU A 131 -14.53 -5.90 3.76
CA LEU A 131 -15.09 -4.82 2.96
C LEU A 131 -14.55 -4.79 1.52
N THR A 132 -13.21 -4.76 1.37
CA THR A 132 -12.55 -4.55 0.07
C THR A 132 -11.44 -5.54 -0.23
N GLY A 133 -11.12 -6.45 0.70
CA GLY A 133 -9.92 -7.26 0.62
C GLY A 133 -8.63 -6.51 1.00
N PHE A 134 -8.74 -5.31 1.58
CA PHE A 134 -7.62 -4.46 2.06
C PHE A 134 -6.45 -4.38 1.08
N ALA A 135 -6.70 -3.84 -0.10
CA ALA A 135 -5.65 -3.71 -1.13
C ALA A 135 -4.48 -2.84 -0.65
N MET A 136 -4.76 -1.63 -0.19
CA MET A 136 -3.81 -0.63 0.36
C MET A 136 -2.58 -0.34 -0.51
N ASN A 137 -2.48 -0.97 -1.67
CA ASN A 137 -1.28 -1.02 -2.48
C ASN A 137 -1.63 -1.20 -3.96
N PRO A 138 -1.47 -0.15 -4.79
CA PRO A 138 -1.78 -0.23 -6.21
C PRO A 138 -1.04 -1.37 -6.95
N ALA A 139 0.21 -1.63 -6.64
CA ALA A 139 0.97 -2.69 -7.31
C ALA A 139 0.51 -4.09 -6.90
N ARG A 140 0.19 -4.28 -5.60
CA ARG A 140 -0.31 -5.54 -5.05
C ARG A 140 -1.64 -5.95 -5.67
N ASP A 141 -2.39 -4.99 -6.20
CA ASP A 141 -3.69 -5.26 -6.82
C ASP A 141 -3.64 -5.23 -8.35
N PHE A 142 -3.06 -4.18 -8.93
CA PHE A 142 -3.07 -3.98 -10.39
C PHE A 142 -2.18 -4.97 -11.14
N GLY A 143 -0.98 -5.28 -10.62
CA GLY A 143 -0.08 -6.26 -11.25
C GLY A 143 -0.74 -7.64 -11.39
N PRO A 144 -1.28 -8.22 -10.32
CA PRO A 144 -2.02 -9.49 -10.38
C PRO A 144 -3.30 -9.43 -11.23
N LYS A 145 -4.03 -8.30 -11.27
CA LYS A 145 -5.18 -8.13 -12.18
C LYS A 145 -4.77 -8.21 -13.65
N MET A 146 -3.63 -7.61 -14.02
CA MET A 146 -3.07 -7.73 -15.37
C MET A 146 -2.77 -9.20 -15.70
N PHE A 147 -2.17 -9.94 -14.77
CA PHE A 147 -1.92 -11.36 -14.95
C PHE A 147 -3.23 -12.15 -15.08
N ALA A 148 -4.18 -11.97 -14.19
CA ALA A 148 -5.47 -12.66 -14.23
C ALA A 148 -6.22 -12.40 -15.53
N GLY A 149 -6.22 -11.15 -16.03
CA GLY A 149 -6.79 -10.79 -17.32
C GLY A 149 -6.21 -11.62 -18.47
N LEU A 150 -4.89 -11.85 -18.48
CA LEU A 150 -4.21 -12.69 -19.48
C LEU A 150 -4.40 -14.20 -19.24
N ALA A 151 -4.58 -14.62 -18.00
CA ALA A 151 -4.74 -16.02 -17.62
C ALA A 151 -6.18 -16.56 -17.80
N GLY A 152 -7.04 -15.82 -18.49
CA GLY A 152 -8.37 -16.26 -18.91
C GLY A 152 -9.55 -15.61 -18.18
N TRP A 153 -9.32 -14.80 -17.14
CA TRP A 153 -10.39 -14.01 -16.53
C TRP A 153 -10.85 -12.83 -17.40
N GLY A 154 -9.99 -12.34 -18.30
CA GLY A 154 -10.34 -11.29 -19.23
C GLY A 154 -10.71 -9.97 -18.53
N GLU A 155 -11.75 -9.31 -19.03
CA GLU A 155 -12.20 -8.01 -18.56
C GLU A 155 -12.70 -8.04 -17.10
N ILE A 156 -13.28 -9.16 -16.66
CA ILE A 156 -13.86 -9.26 -15.31
C ILE A 156 -12.79 -9.12 -14.21
N ALA A 157 -11.53 -9.46 -14.52
CA ALA A 157 -10.41 -9.24 -13.60
C ALA A 157 -10.26 -7.77 -13.21
N PHE A 158 -10.61 -6.84 -14.11
CA PHE A 158 -10.52 -5.40 -13.87
C PHE A 158 -11.83 -4.80 -13.38
N THR A 159 -12.95 -5.22 -13.97
CA THR A 159 -14.27 -4.66 -13.65
C THR A 159 -14.80 -5.17 -12.30
N GLY A 160 -14.42 -6.40 -11.92
CA GLY A 160 -15.01 -7.05 -10.74
C GLY A 160 -16.50 -7.30 -10.90
N GLY A 161 -17.00 -7.46 -12.16
CA GLY A 161 -18.41 -7.65 -12.45
C GLY A 161 -19.28 -6.41 -12.21
N ARG A 162 -18.70 -5.20 -12.24
CA ARG A 162 -19.38 -3.92 -11.96
C ARG A 162 -19.37 -3.00 -13.17
N ASP A 163 -20.35 -2.11 -13.27
CA ASP A 163 -20.46 -1.10 -14.33
C ASP A 163 -19.28 -0.12 -14.31
N ILE A 164 -18.89 0.33 -13.11
CA ILE A 164 -17.68 1.13 -12.91
C ILE A 164 -16.53 0.16 -12.59
N PRO A 165 -15.47 0.12 -13.41
CA PRO A 165 -14.36 -0.81 -13.22
C PRO A 165 -13.72 -0.71 -11.84
N TYR A 166 -13.78 -1.81 -11.09
CA TYR A 166 -13.33 -1.81 -9.69
C TYR A 166 -11.84 -1.53 -9.53
N PHE A 167 -10.99 -1.88 -10.51
CA PHE A 167 -9.55 -1.65 -10.42
C PHE A 167 -9.16 -0.19 -10.11
N LEU A 168 -10.05 0.76 -10.42
CA LEU A 168 -9.84 2.18 -10.12
C LEU A 168 -9.78 2.44 -8.61
N VAL A 169 -10.50 1.66 -7.82
CA VAL A 169 -10.53 1.79 -6.36
C VAL A 169 -9.16 1.46 -5.74
N PRO A 170 -8.62 0.24 -5.89
CA PRO A 170 -7.31 -0.12 -5.33
C PRO A 170 -6.13 0.60 -6.02
N LEU A 171 -6.35 1.22 -7.18
CA LEU A 171 -5.35 2.03 -7.85
C LEU A 171 -5.25 3.44 -7.23
N PHE A 172 -6.36 4.15 -7.08
CA PHE A 172 -6.38 5.55 -6.67
C PHE A 172 -6.71 5.76 -5.19
N GLY A 173 -7.57 4.96 -4.59
CA GLY A 173 -7.94 5.05 -3.17
C GLY A 173 -6.72 5.03 -2.24
N PRO A 174 -5.81 4.05 -2.38
CA PRO A 174 -4.59 4.00 -1.59
C PRO A 174 -3.67 5.21 -1.78
N ILE A 175 -3.54 5.75 -3.01
CA ILE A 175 -2.69 6.91 -3.28
C ILE A 175 -3.23 8.13 -2.52
N VAL A 176 -4.54 8.40 -2.64
CA VAL A 176 -5.19 9.49 -1.90
C VAL A 176 -5.05 9.28 -0.40
N GLY A 177 -5.31 8.06 0.08
CA GLY A 177 -5.17 7.70 1.48
C GLY A 177 -3.76 7.93 2.02
N ALA A 178 -2.74 7.47 1.31
CA ALA A 178 -1.35 7.65 1.73
C ALA A 178 -0.95 9.13 1.81
N ILE A 179 -1.38 9.95 0.85
CA ILE A 179 -1.15 11.40 0.88
C ILE A 179 -1.82 12.04 2.10
N LEU A 180 -3.09 11.71 2.36
CA LEU A 180 -3.82 12.23 3.50
C LEU A 180 -3.22 11.79 4.83
N GLY A 181 -2.85 10.51 4.97
CA GLY A 181 -2.22 9.96 6.17
C GLY A 181 -0.86 10.60 6.45
N ALA A 182 -0.03 10.76 5.42
CA ALA A 182 1.26 11.42 5.54
C ALA A 182 1.12 12.91 5.90
N PHE A 183 0.19 13.60 5.24
CA PHE A 183 -0.11 15.01 5.56
C PHE A 183 -0.59 15.17 7.01
N ALA A 184 -1.53 14.33 7.45
CA ALA A 184 -2.05 14.36 8.82
C ALA A 184 -0.94 14.11 9.84
N TYR A 185 -0.11 13.09 9.62
CA TYR A 185 1.03 12.83 10.50
C TYR A 185 1.98 14.02 10.58
N ARG A 186 2.44 14.55 9.46
CA ARG A 186 3.37 15.68 9.41
C ARG A 186 2.79 16.92 10.05
N LYS A 187 1.52 17.23 9.80
CA LYS A 187 0.87 18.45 10.30
C LYS A 187 0.57 18.38 11.79
N PHE A 188 0.11 17.25 12.32
CA PHE A 188 -0.41 17.16 13.68
C PHE A 188 0.58 16.53 14.67
N ILE A 189 1.55 15.74 14.18
CA ILE A 189 2.51 15.05 15.04
C ILE A 189 3.94 15.46 14.70
N GLY A 190 4.41 15.15 13.48
CA GLY A 190 5.81 15.27 13.10
C GLY A 190 6.43 16.65 13.35
N ARG A 191 5.67 17.74 13.10
CA ARG A 191 6.16 19.11 13.34
C ARG A 191 6.37 19.47 14.82
N HIS A 192 5.86 18.66 15.73
CA HIS A 192 5.98 18.88 17.18
C HIS A 192 7.04 17.99 17.82
N LEU A 193 7.67 17.14 17.03
CA LEU A 193 8.74 16.27 17.51
C LEU A 193 10.09 16.97 17.46
N PRO A 194 11.04 16.61 18.33
CA PRO A 194 12.40 17.15 18.29
C PRO A 194 13.04 16.89 16.92
N CYS A 195 13.63 17.93 16.34
CA CYS A 195 14.38 17.80 15.08
C CYS A 195 15.86 17.72 15.42
N ASP A 196 16.50 16.59 15.13
CA ASP A 196 17.94 16.40 15.39
C ASP A 196 18.82 17.40 14.61
N ILE A 197 18.32 17.94 13.50
CA ILE A 197 19.02 18.97 12.69
C ILE A 197 19.13 20.28 13.45
N CYS A 198 18.11 20.69 14.21
CA CYS A 198 18.14 21.92 14.99
C CYS A 198 19.13 21.85 16.16
N VAL A 199 19.36 20.63 16.68
CA VAL A 199 20.32 20.41 17.79
C VAL A 199 21.77 20.51 17.31
N VAL A 200 22.06 20.16 16.06
CA VAL A 200 23.40 20.26 15.46
C VAL A 200 23.75 21.72 15.19
N GLU A 201 22.82 22.51 14.62
CA GLU A 201 23.04 23.95 14.38
C GLU A 201 23.23 24.74 15.68
N GLU A 202 22.50 24.39 16.75
CA GLU A 202 22.63 25.04 18.05
C GLU A 202 23.97 24.69 18.72
N LYS A 203 24.48 23.47 18.58
CA LYS A 203 25.80 23.07 19.09
C LYS A 203 26.93 23.74 18.32
N ASP A 204 26.82 23.84 16.99
CA ASP A 204 27.84 24.52 16.19
C ASP A 204 27.87 26.03 16.45
N SER A 205 26.72 26.66 16.66
CA SER A 205 26.65 28.08 17.02
C SER A 205 27.20 28.38 18.42
N THR A 206 26.97 27.48 19.37
CA THR A 206 27.48 27.62 20.74
C THR A 206 28.99 27.38 20.81
N ALA A 207 29.51 26.43 20.04
CA ALA A 207 30.95 26.17 19.94
C ALA A 207 31.72 27.35 19.30
N ALA A 208 31.14 27.95 18.24
CA ALA A 208 31.70 29.12 17.57
C ALA A 208 31.71 30.37 18.50
N THR A 209 30.67 30.53 19.32
CA THR A 209 30.57 31.66 20.28
C THR A 209 31.56 31.52 21.43
N GLN A 210 31.83 30.28 21.90
CA GLN A 210 32.84 30.03 22.96
C GLN A 210 34.27 30.22 22.46
N GLN A 211 34.55 29.90 21.20
CA GLN A 211 35.87 30.06 20.60
C GLN A 211 36.23 31.55 20.37
N ASN A 212 35.22 32.39 20.06
CA ASN A 212 35.41 33.84 19.92
C ASN A 212 35.49 34.60 21.26
N ALA A 213 35.07 33.97 22.36
CA ALA A 213 35.15 34.57 23.71
C ALA A 213 36.46 34.25 24.42
N SER A 214 37.32 33.40 23.84
CA SER A 214 38.63 32.99 24.38
C SER A 214 39.81 33.61 23.65
N LEU A 215 39.59 34.57 22.74
CA LEU A 215 40.58 35.41 22.07
C LEU A 215 40.46 36.85 22.60
#